data_e362dddb1f129a55c94c06b935f5da83
#
_entry.id   e362dddb1f129a55c94c06b935f5da83
#
_cell.length_a   1.000
_cell.length_b   1.000
_cell.length_c   1.000
_cell.angle_alpha   90.00
_cell.angle_beta   90.00
_cell.angle_gamma   90.00
#
_symmetry.space_group_name_H-M   'P 1'
#
loop_
_entity.id
_entity.type
_entity.pdbx_description
1 polymer ?
#
loop_
_entity_poly.entity_id
_entity_poly.type
_entity_poly.pdbx_seq_one_letter_code
_entity_poly.pdbx_strand_id
1 'polypeptide(L)'
;EGSKWNSFNIVGSNTVSSWGFDIYAYSNPNDEQDEATAILNAIDQTVTEKTKPQISVPVALAGFRRYRWEVTDTGSTTTILGSVHMAYCKATGDVCPGIGNYPSVAEGQISPSSCGEGFRGYSYRECSNGVLSEVKTDHCIYIPPMDARYSQSQYRLVMGTQVTTGVPRVTNIAERWYVDTGVFLPAGLSLNEKTGEISGIPTDTFDLYVYTIYAENPSGATQVVIGIQVRKGQCLADGVFPVTYVGEVAEYDCATQGSYVGTQRRACVLGSED
;
A
#
# COMPACT_ATOMS: atom_id res chain seq x y z
N GLU A 1 5.64 -33.96 6.61
CA GLU A 1 6.31 -35.05 5.88
C GLU A 1 6.89 -34.45 4.61
N GLY A 2 8.23 -34.29 4.58
CA GLY A 2 8.95 -33.53 3.56
C GLY A 2 9.03 -34.25 2.21
N SER A 3 7.96 -34.15 1.42
CA SER A 3 7.98 -34.54 0.01
C SER A 3 8.49 -33.38 -0.83
N LYS A 4 9.45 -33.62 -1.68
CA LYS A 4 9.98 -32.62 -2.61
C LYS A 4 9.44 -32.83 -4.00
N TRP A 5 8.95 -31.79 -4.58
CA TRP A 5 8.82 -31.67 -6.02
C TRP A 5 10.17 -31.35 -6.62
N ASN A 6 10.66 -32.16 -7.54
CA ASN A 6 11.92 -31.84 -8.22
C ASN A 6 11.75 -31.60 -9.71
N SER A 7 10.68 -32.10 -10.30
CA SER A 7 10.40 -31.86 -11.71
C SER A 7 8.97 -32.22 -12.08
N PHE A 8 8.48 -31.69 -13.19
CA PHE A 8 7.27 -32.11 -13.85
C PHE A 8 7.48 -32.18 -15.37
N ASN A 9 6.75 -33.06 -16.02
CA ASN A 9 6.73 -33.17 -17.46
C ASN A 9 5.37 -32.73 -17.98
N ILE A 10 5.40 -31.92 -19.02
CA ILE A 10 4.20 -31.54 -19.76
C ILE A 10 4.20 -32.29 -21.09
N VAL A 11 3.10 -32.95 -21.41
CA VAL A 11 2.92 -33.62 -22.69
C VAL A 11 1.94 -32.78 -23.48
N GLY A 12 2.45 -32.10 -24.51
CA GLY A 12 1.61 -31.35 -25.47
C GLY A 12 0.83 -32.27 -26.39
N SER A 13 -0.29 -31.78 -26.90
CA SER A 13 -1.05 -32.43 -27.98
C SER A 13 -0.31 -32.23 -29.29
N ASN A 14 -0.46 -33.22 -30.22
CA ASN A 14 0.13 -33.16 -31.54
C ASN A 14 -0.47 -32.09 -32.49
N THR A 15 -1.39 -31.30 -32.01
CA THR A 15 -2.11 -30.29 -32.81
C THR A 15 -1.71 -28.85 -32.53
N VAL A 16 -0.81 -28.61 -31.56
CA VAL A 16 -0.38 -27.26 -31.16
C VAL A 16 1.07 -27.05 -31.57
N SER A 17 1.37 -25.94 -32.24
CA SER A 17 2.72 -25.62 -32.72
C SER A 17 3.64 -25.14 -31.60
N SER A 18 3.14 -24.31 -30.71
CA SER A 18 3.81 -23.87 -29.49
C SER A 18 2.80 -23.22 -28.53
N TRP A 19 3.08 -23.26 -27.26
CA TRP A 19 2.31 -22.58 -26.23
C TRP A 19 3.17 -22.30 -25.01
N GLY A 20 2.84 -21.23 -24.30
CA GLY A 20 3.49 -20.81 -23.08
C GLY A 20 2.62 -21.03 -21.85
N PHE A 21 3.21 -21.12 -20.71
CA PHE A 21 2.51 -21.17 -19.43
C PHE A 21 3.38 -20.62 -18.32
N ASP A 22 2.71 -20.11 -17.30
CA ASP A 22 3.30 -19.64 -16.07
C ASP A 22 2.95 -20.57 -14.92
N ILE A 23 3.84 -20.62 -13.93
CA ILE A 23 3.63 -21.39 -12.71
C ILE A 23 3.70 -20.45 -11.52
N TYR A 24 2.68 -20.49 -10.71
CA TYR A 24 2.61 -19.76 -9.47
C TYR A 24 2.66 -20.75 -8.30
N ALA A 25 3.41 -20.41 -7.26
CA ALA A 25 3.48 -21.20 -6.04
C ALA A 25 2.96 -20.39 -4.85
N TYR A 26 2.28 -21.05 -3.95
CA TYR A 26 1.65 -20.44 -2.77
C TYR A 26 2.15 -21.11 -1.50
N SER A 27 2.44 -20.33 -0.47
CA SER A 27 2.85 -20.82 0.86
C SER A 27 1.69 -21.47 1.63
N ASN A 28 0.48 -20.94 1.43
CA ASN A 28 -0.72 -21.44 2.07
C ASN A 28 -1.60 -22.15 1.04
N PRO A 29 -2.02 -23.41 1.29
CA PRO A 29 -2.89 -24.14 0.36
C PRO A 29 -4.28 -23.54 0.20
N ASN A 30 -4.70 -22.65 1.11
CA ASN A 30 -6.01 -22.00 1.08
C ASN A 30 -6.00 -20.60 0.47
N ASP A 31 -4.83 -20.07 0.09
CA ASP A 31 -4.77 -18.78 -0.58
C ASP A 31 -5.54 -18.82 -1.90
N GLU A 32 -6.48 -17.90 -2.04
CA GLU A 32 -7.23 -17.75 -3.26
C GLU A 32 -6.36 -17.12 -4.35
N GLN A 33 -6.82 -17.22 -5.58
CA GLN A 33 -6.12 -17.08 -6.85
C GLN A 33 -5.56 -15.68 -7.18
N ASP A 34 -5.18 -14.89 -6.21
CA ASP A 34 -4.59 -13.58 -6.45
C ASP A 34 -3.08 -13.73 -6.74
N GLU A 35 -2.59 -13.14 -7.84
CA GLU A 35 -1.17 -13.04 -8.16
C GLU A 35 -0.37 -12.36 -7.05
N ALA A 36 -1.00 -11.46 -6.29
CA ALA A 36 -0.37 -10.77 -5.16
C ALA A 36 0.01 -11.72 -4.01
N THR A 37 -0.61 -12.90 -3.90
CA THR A 37 -0.29 -13.92 -2.90
C THR A 37 0.65 -15.00 -3.42
N ALA A 38 0.91 -15.03 -4.73
CA ALA A 38 1.83 -15.98 -5.32
C ALA A 38 3.28 -15.66 -4.89
N ILE A 39 3.96 -16.67 -4.37
CA ILE A 39 5.33 -16.56 -3.89
C ILE A 39 6.37 -16.96 -4.93
N LEU A 40 5.96 -17.59 -6.01
CA LEU A 40 6.75 -17.86 -7.21
C LEU A 40 6.05 -17.18 -8.37
N ASN A 41 6.63 -16.12 -8.89
CA ASN A 41 6.14 -15.49 -10.10
C ASN A 41 6.64 -16.29 -11.31
N ALA A 42 5.72 -16.56 -12.21
CA ALA A 42 5.93 -17.00 -13.58
C ALA A 42 7.30 -17.64 -13.89
N ILE A 43 7.33 -18.95 -13.91
CA ILE A 43 8.37 -19.63 -14.70
C ILE A 43 7.85 -19.68 -16.12
N ASP A 44 8.28 -18.74 -16.94
CA ASP A 44 7.90 -18.67 -18.35
C ASP A 44 8.50 -19.88 -19.10
N GLN A 45 7.64 -20.71 -19.68
CA GLN A 45 8.01 -21.91 -20.40
C GLN A 45 7.27 -21.98 -21.72
N THR A 46 8.00 -22.38 -22.77
CA THR A 46 7.42 -22.62 -24.08
C THR A 46 7.50 -24.11 -24.42
N VAL A 47 6.37 -24.69 -24.79
CA VAL A 47 6.26 -26.10 -25.20
C VAL A 47 5.94 -26.16 -26.69
N THR A 48 6.70 -26.95 -27.42
CA THR A 48 6.47 -27.19 -28.83
C THR A 48 5.87 -28.58 -29.09
N GLU A 49 5.25 -28.77 -30.23
CA GLU A 49 4.51 -29.99 -30.64
C GLU A 49 5.24 -31.32 -30.37
N LYS A 50 6.56 -31.34 -30.44
CA LYS A 50 7.37 -32.57 -30.30
C LYS A 50 8.18 -32.62 -29.01
N THR A 51 8.14 -31.59 -28.21
CA THR A 51 8.91 -31.54 -26.97
C THR A 51 8.08 -32.00 -25.78
N LYS A 52 8.68 -32.83 -24.95
CA LYS A 52 8.16 -33.17 -23.62
C LYS A 52 9.09 -32.53 -22.61
N PRO A 53 9.04 -31.21 -22.40
CA PRO A 53 9.97 -30.58 -21.52
C PRO A 53 9.81 -31.11 -20.11
N GLN A 54 10.92 -31.49 -19.52
CA GLN A 54 11.01 -31.72 -18.12
C GLN A 54 11.44 -30.41 -17.47
N ILE A 55 10.55 -29.82 -16.71
CA ILE A 55 10.81 -28.57 -16.01
C ILE A 55 11.23 -28.92 -14.59
N SER A 56 12.44 -28.53 -14.22
CA SER A 56 12.96 -28.72 -12.88
C SER A 56 12.56 -27.54 -12.00
N VAL A 57 11.87 -27.82 -10.91
CA VAL A 57 11.61 -26.80 -9.88
C VAL A 57 12.90 -26.63 -9.08
N PRO A 58 13.41 -25.41 -8.91
CA PRO A 58 14.56 -25.16 -8.05
C PRO A 58 14.37 -25.83 -6.68
N VAL A 59 15.37 -26.51 -6.20
CA VAL A 59 15.30 -27.28 -4.94
C VAL A 59 14.84 -26.41 -3.79
N ALA A 60 15.27 -25.15 -3.76
CA ALA A 60 14.83 -24.18 -2.78
C ALA A 60 13.33 -23.91 -2.78
N LEU A 61 12.64 -24.09 -3.91
CA LEU A 61 11.21 -23.80 -4.07
C LEU A 61 10.33 -25.04 -3.97
N ALA A 62 10.88 -26.21 -3.74
CA ALA A 62 10.15 -27.47 -3.70
C ALA A 62 9.24 -27.65 -2.46
N GLY A 63 9.31 -26.73 -1.49
CA GLY A 63 8.55 -26.81 -0.23
C GLY A 63 7.14 -26.22 -0.29
N PHE A 64 6.74 -25.60 -1.39
CA PHE A 64 5.40 -25.00 -1.51
C PHE A 64 4.32 -26.08 -1.59
N ARG A 65 3.15 -25.80 -1.01
CA ARG A 65 2.07 -26.76 -0.88
C ARG A 65 1.03 -26.69 -1.98
N ARG A 66 0.98 -25.59 -2.74
CA ARG A 66 0.05 -25.37 -3.83
C ARG A 66 0.75 -24.72 -4.99
N TYR A 67 0.43 -25.16 -6.19
CA TYR A 67 0.88 -24.59 -7.45
C TYR A 67 -0.31 -24.33 -8.34
N ARG A 68 -0.31 -23.18 -9.02
CA ARG A 68 -1.25 -22.83 -10.07
C ARG A 68 -0.50 -22.76 -11.40
N TRP A 69 -1.11 -23.30 -12.41
CA TRP A 69 -0.61 -23.27 -13.77
C TRP A 69 -1.51 -22.38 -14.60
N GLU A 70 -0.95 -21.44 -15.30
CA GLU A 70 -1.66 -20.52 -16.16
C GLU A 70 -1.10 -20.61 -17.57
N VAL A 71 -1.95 -20.91 -18.55
CA VAL A 71 -1.55 -20.92 -19.95
C VAL A 71 -1.59 -19.50 -20.48
N THR A 72 -0.43 -18.97 -20.86
CA THR A 72 -0.25 -17.56 -21.23
C THR A 72 -0.34 -17.33 -22.74
N ASP A 73 0.08 -18.32 -23.55
CA ASP A 73 -0.02 -18.26 -25.00
C ASP A 73 -0.31 -19.66 -25.56
N THR A 74 -1.31 -19.76 -26.40
CA THR A 74 -1.70 -21.03 -27.01
C THR A 74 -1.32 -21.15 -28.48
N GLY A 75 -0.95 -20.07 -29.14
CA GLY A 75 -0.69 -20.05 -30.59
C GLY A 75 -1.82 -20.67 -31.45
N SER A 76 -2.94 -21.08 -30.81
CA SER A 76 -4.06 -21.81 -31.41
C SER A 76 -5.35 -21.51 -30.65
N THR A 77 -6.49 -21.66 -31.36
CA THR A 77 -7.83 -21.51 -30.75
C THR A 77 -8.24 -22.70 -29.89
N THR A 78 -7.49 -23.80 -29.92
CA THR A 78 -7.80 -24.99 -29.12
C THR A 78 -6.53 -25.51 -28.45
N THR A 79 -6.51 -25.45 -27.14
CA THR A 79 -5.42 -26.00 -26.32
C THR A 79 -5.88 -27.31 -25.71
N ILE A 80 -5.17 -28.40 -25.97
CA ILE A 80 -5.38 -29.68 -25.33
C ILE A 80 -4.17 -29.94 -24.43
N LEU A 81 -4.37 -29.85 -23.12
CA LEU A 81 -3.38 -30.28 -22.16
C LEU A 81 -3.43 -31.80 -22.05
N GLY A 82 -2.36 -32.49 -22.44
CA GLY A 82 -2.31 -33.97 -22.39
C GLY A 82 -2.25 -34.48 -20.94
N SER A 83 -1.15 -34.26 -20.29
CA SER A 83 -0.99 -34.64 -18.88
C SER A 83 0.17 -33.86 -18.21
N VAL A 84 0.03 -33.63 -16.93
CA VAL A 84 1.10 -33.10 -16.08
C VAL A 84 1.52 -34.21 -15.12
N HIS A 85 2.77 -34.66 -15.24
CA HIS A 85 3.36 -35.63 -14.35
C HIS A 85 4.25 -34.92 -13.35
N MET A 86 3.99 -35.16 -12.09
CA MET A 86 4.73 -34.59 -10.99
C MET A 86 5.60 -35.67 -10.34
N ALA A 87 6.90 -35.41 -10.28
CA ALA A 87 7.82 -36.28 -9.57
C ALA A 87 8.21 -35.64 -8.23
N TYR A 88 8.25 -36.44 -7.20
CA TYR A 88 8.70 -36.00 -5.90
C TYR A 88 9.71 -37.01 -5.34
N CYS A 89 10.66 -36.51 -4.58
CA CYS A 89 11.61 -37.33 -3.83
C CYS A 89 11.35 -37.22 -2.34
N LYS A 90 11.39 -38.38 -1.65
CA LYS A 90 11.35 -38.37 -0.18
C LYS A 90 12.74 -37.97 0.34
N ALA A 91 12.76 -37.11 1.34
CA ALA A 91 14.02 -36.78 2.02
C ALA A 91 14.61 -38.03 2.69
N THR A 92 15.88 -38.27 2.45
CA THR A 92 16.64 -39.40 3.05
C THR A 92 17.61 -38.95 4.15
N GLY A 93 17.70 -37.65 4.42
CA GLY A 93 18.56 -37.02 5.42
C GLY A 93 17.79 -36.38 6.56
N ASP A 94 18.52 -35.61 7.34
CA ASP A 94 17.95 -34.84 8.45
C ASP A 94 16.87 -33.90 7.97
N VAL A 95 15.85 -33.71 8.80
CA VAL A 95 14.69 -32.87 8.54
C VAL A 95 14.62 -31.81 9.63
N CYS A 96 14.59 -30.54 9.23
CA CYS A 96 14.28 -29.48 10.16
C CYS A 96 12.79 -29.49 10.48
N PRO A 97 12.39 -29.59 11.74
CA PRO A 97 10.98 -29.48 12.12
C PRO A 97 10.43 -28.11 11.81
N GLY A 98 9.16 -28.04 11.41
CA GLY A 98 8.49 -26.76 11.13
C GLY A 98 8.34 -25.91 12.37
N ILE A 99 8.35 -24.58 12.19
CA ILE A 99 8.16 -23.56 13.24
C ILE A 99 7.10 -22.57 12.80
N GLY A 100 5.98 -22.53 13.51
CA GLY A 100 4.88 -21.62 13.17
C GLY A 100 4.34 -21.89 11.75
N ASN A 101 4.35 -20.88 10.88
CA ASN A 101 3.90 -20.98 9.49
C ASN A 101 4.96 -21.56 8.54
N TYR A 102 6.17 -21.83 9.02
CA TYR A 102 7.26 -22.40 8.24
C TYR A 102 7.20 -23.93 8.32
N PRO A 103 6.93 -24.62 7.18
CA PRO A 103 6.79 -26.06 7.18
C PRO A 103 8.11 -26.79 7.46
N SER A 104 8.00 -28.04 7.87
CA SER A 104 9.14 -28.95 7.97
C SER A 104 9.75 -29.20 6.58
N VAL A 105 11.07 -29.11 6.47
CA VAL A 105 11.83 -29.30 5.21
C VAL A 105 13.10 -30.08 5.46
N ALA A 106 13.64 -30.69 4.41
CA ALA A 106 14.89 -31.44 4.51
C ALA A 106 16.10 -30.53 4.59
N GLU A 107 17.20 -31.10 5.04
CA GLU A 107 18.53 -30.45 5.08
C GLU A 107 18.87 -29.78 3.75
N GLY A 108 19.40 -28.56 3.80
CA GLY A 108 19.76 -27.74 2.66
C GLY A 108 18.62 -27.12 1.89
N GLN A 109 17.36 -27.20 2.41
CA GLN A 109 16.20 -26.54 1.82
C GLN A 109 15.79 -25.30 2.57
N ILE A 110 15.00 -24.47 1.88
CA ILE A 110 14.28 -23.39 2.54
C ILE A 110 12.86 -23.87 2.97
N SER A 111 12.44 -23.36 4.11
CA SER A 111 11.06 -23.47 4.61
C SER A 111 10.36 -22.14 4.34
N PRO A 112 9.52 -22.05 3.32
CA PRO A 112 8.89 -20.79 2.92
C PRO A 112 7.61 -20.52 3.71
N SER A 113 7.29 -19.23 3.82
CA SER A 113 6.02 -18.74 4.35
C SER A 113 5.64 -17.46 3.60
N SER A 114 4.39 -17.00 3.76
CA SER A 114 3.98 -15.70 3.23
C SER A 114 4.76 -14.56 3.88
N CYS A 115 4.90 -13.47 3.16
CA CYS A 115 5.33 -12.20 3.74
C CYS A 115 4.26 -11.64 4.68
N GLY A 116 4.63 -10.65 5.48
CA GLY A 116 3.66 -9.88 6.28
C GLY A 116 2.69 -9.07 5.40
N GLU A 117 1.68 -8.50 6.05
CA GLU A 117 0.71 -7.63 5.41
C GLU A 117 1.40 -6.47 4.66
N GLY A 118 0.90 -6.14 3.46
CA GLY A 118 1.47 -5.10 2.59
C GLY A 118 2.64 -5.56 1.71
N PHE A 119 3.00 -6.83 1.79
CA PHE A 119 4.06 -7.42 0.96
C PHE A 119 3.54 -8.60 0.16
N ARG A 120 4.14 -8.80 -1.01
CA ARG A 120 4.02 -10.01 -1.84
C ARG A 120 5.37 -10.74 -1.88
N GLY A 121 5.34 -11.99 -2.36
CA GLY A 121 6.51 -12.85 -2.38
C GLY A 121 6.49 -13.84 -1.21
N TYR A 122 7.64 -14.19 -0.69
CA TYR A 122 7.75 -15.13 0.42
C TYR A 122 8.89 -14.75 1.38
N SER A 123 8.67 -15.03 2.63
CA SER A 123 9.71 -15.12 3.66
C SER A 123 10.16 -16.56 3.79
N TYR A 124 11.34 -16.81 4.29
CA TYR A 124 11.83 -18.17 4.42
C TYR A 124 12.82 -18.34 5.57
N ARG A 125 13.04 -19.58 5.93
CA ARG A 125 14.10 -20.04 6.82
C ARG A 125 14.90 -21.13 6.12
N GLU A 126 16.19 -21.17 6.32
CA GLU A 126 17.06 -22.22 5.78
C GLU A 126 17.19 -23.38 6.75
N CYS A 127 17.13 -24.60 6.24
CA CYS A 127 17.37 -25.80 7.04
C CYS A 127 18.84 -26.18 7.00
N SER A 128 19.49 -26.17 8.16
CA SER A 128 20.87 -26.61 8.30
C SER A 128 21.06 -27.30 9.64
N ASN A 129 21.73 -28.47 9.60
CA ASN A 129 21.99 -29.31 10.78
C ASN A 129 20.72 -29.64 11.59
N GLY A 130 19.60 -29.88 10.89
CA GLY A 130 18.33 -30.23 11.51
C GLY A 130 17.61 -29.04 12.16
N VAL A 131 18.06 -27.81 11.96
CA VAL A 131 17.50 -26.60 12.57
C VAL A 131 17.15 -25.57 11.50
N LEU A 132 16.00 -24.90 11.63
CA LEU A 132 15.61 -23.77 10.82
C LEU A 132 16.32 -22.48 11.28
N SER A 133 16.92 -21.74 10.35
CA SER A 133 17.54 -20.43 10.60
C SER A 133 16.55 -19.37 11.09
N GLU A 134 17.06 -18.16 11.37
CA GLU A 134 16.20 -16.97 11.48
C GLU A 134 15.47 -16.69 10.18
N VAL A 135 14.36 -15.91 10.28
CA VAL A 135 13.53 -15.52 9.13
C VAL A 135 14.30 -14.60 8.20
N LYS A 136 14.29 -14.93 6.92
CA LYS A 136 14.77 -14.09 5.83
C LYS A 136 13.60 -13.54 5.04
N THR A 137 13.65 -12.26 4.68
CA THR A 137 12.57 -11.51 4.01
C THR A 137 13.02 -10.84 2.71
N ASP A 138 14.18 -11.18 2.20
CA ASP A 138 14.78 -10.62 1.00
C ASP A 138 13.95 -10.87 -0.29
N HIS A 139 13.03 -11.82 -0.25
CA HIS A 139 12.05 -12.06 -1.30
C HIS A 139 10.68 -11.42 -1.03
N CYS A 140 10.54 -10.62 0.02
CA CYS A 140 9.33 -9.87 0.29
C CYS A 140 9.39 -8.51 -0.40
N ILE A 141 8.47 -8.27 -1.32
CA ILE A 141 8.41 -7.06 -2.14
C ILE A 141 7.15 -6.30 -1.72
N TYR A 142 7.24 -4.99 -1.54
CA TYR A 142 6.07 -4.16 -1.25
C TYR A 142 4.99 -4.33 -2.31
N ILE A 143 3.74 -4.38 -1.87
CA ILE A 143 2.59 -4.16 -2.73
C ILE A 143 2.42 -2.65 -2.86
N PRO A 144 2.24 -2.08 -4.07
CA PRO A 144 2.03 -0.65 -4.23
C PRO A 144 0.87 -0.13 -3.36
N PRO A 145 0.99 1.07 -2.78
CA PRO A 145 -0.13 1.68 -2.08
C PRO A 145 -1.26 2.01 -3.06
N MET A 146 -2.51 1.89 -2.60
CA MET A 146 -3.71 2.16 -3.40
C MET A 146 -4.75 2.87 -2.55
N ASP A 147 -5.73 3.50 -3.22
CA ASP A 147 -6.93 4.08 -2.58
C ASP A 147 -6.62 5.07 -1.45
N ALA A 148 -5.58 5.89 -1.63
CA ALA A 148 -5.27 6.94 -0.66
C ALA A 148 -6.41 7.95 -0.58
N ARG A 149 -6.87 8.28 0.64
CA ARG A 149 -7.95 9.22 0.86
C ARG A 149 -7.87 9.91 2.22
N TYR A 150 -8.12 11.20 2.24
CA TYR A 150 -8.38 11.96 3.44
C TYR A 150 -9.84 11.86 3.86
N SER A 151 -10.16 12.29 5.08
CA SER A 151 -11.53 12.33 5.61
C SER A 151 -12.43 13.31 4.85
N GLN A 152 -11.83 14.34 4.23
CA GLN A 152 -12.51 15.36 3.44
C GLN A 152 -11.73 15.63 2.15
N SER A 153 -12.43 15.99 1.09
CA SER A 153 -11.83 16.43 -0.18
C SER A 153 -11.47 17.92 -0.18
N GLN A 154 -11.99 18.69 0.77
CA GLN A 154 -11.73 20.12 0.89
C GLN A 154 -11.68 20.54 2.36
N TYR A 155 -10.63 21.28 2.72
CA TYR A 155 -10.40 21.84 4.04
C TYR A 155 -10.50 23.36 4.00
N ARG A 156 -11.40 23.92 4.79
CA ARG A 156 -11.57 25.37 4.99
C ARG A 156 -11.08 25.70 6.39
N LEU A 157 -9.89 26.27 6.47
CA LEU A 157 -9.18 26.50 7.70
C LEU A 157 -9.30 27.96 8.13
N VAL A 158 -9.14 28.20 9.43
CA VAL A 158 -9.13 29.55 10.00
C VAL A 158 -7.70 29.89 10.40
N MET A 159 -7.23 31.04 9.95
CA MET A 159 -5.92 31.59 10.29
C MET A 159 -5.76 31.72 11.82
N GLY A 160 -4.61 31.32 12.36
CA GLY A 160 -4.31 31.37 13.79
C GLY A 160 -4.89 30.22 14.62
N THR A 161 -5.62 29.28 14.02
CA THR A 161 -6.19 28.13 14.73
C THR A 161 -5.37 26.87 14.44
N GLN A 162 -5.10 26.06 15.48
CA GLN A 162 -4.47 24.75 15.30
C GLN A 162 -5.40 23.85 14.47
N VAL A 163 -4.86 23.25 13.42
CA VAL A 163 -5.61 22.38 12.52
C VAL A 163 -4.90 21.06 12.25
N THR A 164 -5.68 20.04 11.91
CA THR A 164 -5.19 18.76 11.41
C THR A 164 -6.16 18.19 10.40
N THR A 165 -5.64 17.57 9.36
CA THR A 165 -6.46 16.77 8.41
C THR A 165 -6.74 15.36 8.93
N GLY A 166 -6.05 14.95 10.01
CA GLY A 166 -5.94 13.56 10.40
C GLY A 166 -5.05 12.77 9.43
N VAL A 167 -4.73 11.55 9.83
CA VAL A 167 -3.96 10.62 9.00
C VAL A 167 -4.86 10.08 7.88
N PRO A 168 -4.45 10.21 6.61
CA PRO A 168 -5.21 9.64 5.49
C PRO A 168 -5.24 8.11 5.55
N ARG A 169 -6.28 7.53 5.00
CA ARG A 169 -6.36 6.08 4.81
C ARG A 169 -5.70 5.71 3.48
N VAL A 170 -5.00 4.60 3.47
CA VAL A 170 -4.38 4.02 2.29
C VAL A 170 -4.43 2.49 2.41
N THR A 171 -4.64 1.82 1.31
CA THR A 171 -4.52 0.37 1.22
C THR A 171 -3.05 0.04 0.93
N ASN A 172 -2.50 -0.93 1.61
CA ASN A 172 -1.09 -1.28 1.65
C ASN A 172 -0.20 -0.21 2.31
N ILE A 173 1.07 -0.51 2.45
CA ILE A 173 2.02 0.33 3.18
C ILE A 173 2.47 1.49 2.29
N ALA A 174 2.32 2.71 2.79
CA ALA A 174 2.99 3.88 2.27
C ALA A 174 4.18 4.22 3.18
N GLU A 175 5.37 4.28 2.62
CA GLU A 175 6.58 4.63 3.37
C GLU A 175 6.82 6.14 3.41
N ARG A 176 6.34 6.83 2.37
CA ARG A 176 6.53 8.26 2.22
C ARG A 176 5.31 8.94 1.63
N TRP A 177 5.01 10.13 2.17
CA TRP A 177 4.00 11.04 1.66
C TRP A 177 4.66 12.36 1.25
N TYR A 178 4.27 12.91 0.09
CA TYR A 178 4.81 14.18 -0.40
C TYR A 178 3.84 14.89 -1.34
N VAL A 179 4.09 16.16 -1.58
CA VAL A 179 3.45 16.98 -2.63
C VAL A 179 4.43 17.17 -3.79
N ASP A 180 3.95 17.62 -4.94
CA ASP A 180 4.79 17.90 -6.10
C ASP A 180 5.95 18.86 -5.75
N THR A 181 7.09 18.67 -6.39
CA THR A 181 8.26 19.52 -6.22
C THR A 181 7.93 20.96 -6.59
N GLY A 182 8.25 21.90 -5.69
CA GLY A 182 7.96 23.32 -5.87
C GLY A 182 6.56 23.75 -5.45
N VAL A 183 5.72 22.82 -4.99
CA VAL A 183 4.41 23.12 -4.39
C VAL A 183 4.58 23.22 -2.87
N PHE A 184 4.09 24.31 -2.30
CA PHE A 184 4.18 24.59 -0.88
C PHE A 184 2.79 24.64 -0.26
N LEU A 185 2.64 24.05 0.92
CA LEU A 185 1.44 24.22 1.74
C LEU A 185 1.32 25.67 2.24
N PRO A 186 0.12 26.12 2.63
CA PRO A 186 -0.06 27.41 3.27
C PRO A 186 0.91 27.59 4.45
N ALA A 187 1.41 28.81 4.62
CA ALA A 187 2.36 29.14 5.67
C ALA A 187 1.84 28.72 7.05
N GLY A 188 2.68 28.03 7.83
CA GLY A 188 2.32 27.46 9.14
C GLY A 188 1.75 26.05 9.10
N LEU A 189 1.50 25.48 7.91
CA LEU A 189 1.11 24.07 7.75
C LEU A 189 2.29 23.23 7.27
N SER A 190 2.33 21.99 7.70
CA SER A 190 3.32 21.00 7.26
C SER A 190 2.68 19.64 6.98
N LEU A 191 3.23 18.93 6.02
CA LEU A 191 2.91 17.53 5.74
C LEU A 191 3.88 16.64 6.52
N ASN A 192 3.35 15.72 7.28
CA ASN A 192 4.14 14.65 7.88
C ASN A 192 4.44 13.59 6.82
N GLU A 193 5.68 13.50 6.39
CA GLU A 193 6.10 12.57 5.32
C GLU A 193 5.92 11.09 5.68
N LYS A 194 5.77 10.74 6.95
CA LYS A 194 5.56 9.35 7.38
C LYS A 194 4.09 8.96 7.46
N THR A 195 3.24 9.89 7.88
CA THR A 195 1.83 9.59 8.14
C THR A 195 0.88 10.15 7.09
N GLY A 196 1.32 11.14 6.31
CA GLY A 196 0.47 11.87 5.37
C GLY A 196 -0.43 12.91 6.04
N GLU A 197 -0.34 13.09 7.35
CA GLU A 197 -1.11 14.10 8.07
C GLU A 197 -0.62 15.51 7.73
N ILE A 198 -1.53 16.42 7.41
CA ILE A 198 -1.24 17.84 7.31
C ILE A 198 -1.73 18.51 8.57
N SER A 199 -0.86 19.24 9.27
CA SER A 199 -1.18 19.92 10.52
C SER A 199 -0.36 21.18 10.72
N GLY A 200 -0.76 22.01 11.68
CA GLY A 200 -0.08 23.25 12.04
C GLY A 200 -1.04 24.37 12.36
N ILE A 201 -0.52 25.60 12.48
CA ILE A 201 -1.28 26.84 12.68
C ILE A 201 -1.04 27.72 11.46
N PRO A 202 -2.02 27.88 10.54
CA PRO A 202 -1.83 28.74 9.38
C PRO A 202 -1.66 30.19 9.80
N THR A 203 -0.61 30.86 9.31
CA THR A 203 -0.23 32.22 9.69
C THR A 203 -0.74 33.30 8.76
N ASP A 204 -1.13 32.93 7.54
CA ASP A 204 -1.63 33.82 6.51
C ASP A 204 -2.90 33.28 5.86
N THR A 205 -3.69 34.19 5.26
CA THR A 205 -4.81 33.80 4.41
C THR A 205 -4.30 33.20 3.11
N PHE A 206 -5.02 32.19 2.62
CA PHE A 206 -4.65 31.48 1.42
C PHE A 206 -5.90 31.12 0.61
N ASP A 207 -5.91 31.48 -0.67
CA ASP A 207 -7.02 31.13 -1.54
C ASP A 207 -7.10 29.63 -1.77
N LEU A 208 -8.27 29.15 -2.16
CA LEU A 208 -8.46 27.73 -2.43
C LEU A 208 -7.47 27.25 -3.49
N TYR A 209 -6.61 26.32 -3.08
CA TYR A 209 -5.69 25.63 -3.95
C TYR A 209 -5.88 24.11 -3.83
N VAL A 210 -5.72 23.44 -4.96
CA VAL A 210 -5.90 21.98 -5.05
C VAL A 210 -4.51 21.32 -5.06
N TYR A 211 -4.27 20.52 -4.05
CA TYR A 211 -3.02 19.78 -3.85
C TYR A 211 -3.17 18.34 -4.31
N THR A 212 -2.20 17.87 -5.07
CA THR A 212 -2.00 16.44 -5.30
C THR A 212 -0.97 15.94 -4.29
N ILE A 213 -1.36 14.97 -3.49
CA ILE A 213 -0.52 14.35 -2.47
C ILE A 213 -0.28 12.91 -2.87
N TYR A 214 0.97 12.49 -2.83
CA TYR A 214 1.40 11.16 -3.21
C TYR A 214 1.73 10.35 -1.98
N ALA A 215 1.35 9.08 -2.03
CA ALA A 215 1.75 8.05 -1.07
C ALA A 215 2.53 6.99 -1.82
N GLU A 216 3.78 6.75 -1.45
CA GLU A 216 4.66 5.85 -2.19
C GLU A 216 5.36 4.82 -1.29
N ASN A 217 5.77 3.73 -1.92
CA ASN A 217 6.74 2.77 -1.43
C ASN A 217 7.66 2.33 -2.59
N PRO A 218 8.69 1.50 -2.39
CA PRO A 218 9.59 1.06 -3.44
C PRO A 218 8.95 0.38 -4.66
N SER A 219 7.70 -0.08 -4.54
CA SER A 219 6.98 -0.77 -5.62
C SER A 219 6.02 0.13 -6.40
N GLY A 220 5.78 1.36 -5.95
CA GLY A 220 4.93 2.30 -6.65
C GLY A 220 4.31 3.38 -5.77
N ALA A 221 3.44 4.19 -6.36
CA ALA A 221 2.77 5.29 -5.69
C ALA A 221 1.29 5.37 -6.09
N THR A 222 0.49 5.90 -5.19
CA THR A 222 -0.88 6.36 -5.44
C THR A 222 -1.00 7.84 -5.10
N GLN A 223 -2.03 8.49 -5.60
CA GLN A 223 -2.26 9.91 -5.36
C GLN A 223 -3.64 10.17 -4.79
N VAL A 224 -3.76 11.25 -4.03
CA VAL A 224 -5.01 11.80 -3.55
C VAL A 224 -5.03 13.31 -3.74
N VAL A 225 -6.21 13.84 -4.06
CA VAL A 225 -6.39 15.26 -4.34
C VAL A 225 -7.24 15.89 -3.23
N ILE A 226 -6.75 16.99 -2.65
CA ILE A 226 -7.49 17.78 -1.65
C ILE A 226 -7.39 19.27 -1.94
N GLY A 227 -8.46 20.01 -1.62
CA GLY A 227 -8.46 21.47 -1.63
C GLY A 227 -8.17 22.04 -0.23
N ILE A 228 -7.29 23.03 -0.15
CA ILE A 228 -7.05 23.76 1.11
C ILE A 228 -7.28 25.25 0.87
N GLN A 229 -8.02 25.87 1.78
CA GLN A 229 -8.26 27.32 1.84
C GLN A 229 -8.06 27.80 3.28
N VAL A 230 -7.40 28.93 3.47
CA VAL A 230 -7.26 29.59 4.77
C VAL A 230 -7.94 30.95 4.74
N ARG A 231 -8.85 31.19 5.69
CA ARG A 231 -9.58 32.46 5.81
C ARG A 231 -9.29 33.10 7.17
N LYS A 232 -9.44 34.42 7.25
CA LYS A 232 -9.54 35.07 8.55
C LYS A 232 -10.79 34.59 9.29
N GLY A 233 -10.66 34.33 10.57
CA GLY A 233 -11.80 34.17 11.45
C GLY A 233 -12.61 35.47 11.51
N GLN A 234 -13.91 35.38 11.72
CA GLN A 234 -14.78 36.54 11.83
C GLN A 234 -15.77 36.36 12.99
N CYS A 235 -16.04 37.46 13.68
CA CYS A 235 -17.16 37.57 14.58
C CYS A 235 -18.37 38.03 13.81
N LEU A 236 -19.50 37.38 14.01
CA LEU A 236 -20.76 37.74 13.38
C LEU A 236 -21.24 39.12 13.88
N ALA A 237 -22.09 39.77 13.09
CA ALA A 237 -22.77 40.98 13.50
C ALA A 237 -23.59 40.73 14.79
N ASP A 238 -23.53 41.68 15.71
CA ASP A 238 -24.23 41.60 16.99
C ASP A 238 -24.70 42.99 17.41
N GLY A 239 -26.00 43.20 17.47
CA GLY A 239 -26.60 44.52 17.75
C GLY A 239 -26.10 45.59 16.80
N VAL A 240 -25.41 46.58 17.31
CA VAL A 240 -24.86 47.74 16.55
C VAL A 240 -23.51 47.44 15.88
N PHE A 241 -22.89 46.33 16.22
CA PHE A 241 -21.58 46.00 15.70
C PHE A 241 -21.66 45.16 14.40
N PRO A 242 -20.96 45.56 13.33
CA PRO A 242 -20.93 44.79 12.10
C PRO A 242 -20.09 43.51 12.25
N VAL A 243 -20.12 42.66 11.22
CA VAL A 243 -19.15 41.57 11.06
C VAL A 243 -17.75 42.16 11.11
N THR A 244 -16.89 41.58 11.95
CA THR A 244 -15.53 42.06 12.21
C THR A 244 -14.55 40.89 12.13
N TYR A 245 -13.37 41.06 11.60
CA TYR A 245 -12.39 40.00 11.51
C TYR A 245 -11.59 39.86 12.82
N VAL A 246 -11.12 38.66 13.10
CA VAL A 246 -10.24 38.39 14.25
C VAL A 246 -9.03 39.32 14.24
N GLY A 247 -8.74 39.91 15.39
CA GLY A 247 -7.70 40.91 15.57
C GLY A 247 -8.14 42.36 15.34
N GLU A 248 -9.37 42.59 14.88
CA GLU A 248 -9.92 43.92 14.65
C GLU A 248 -10.90 44.32 15.79
N VAL A 249 -11.08 45.62 15.93
CA VAL A 249 -12.03 46.21 16.88
C VAL A 249 -13.08 46.95 16.08
N ALA A 250 -14.33 46.55 16.21
CA ALA A 250 -15.47 47.34 15.71
C ALA A 250 -15.79 48.47 16.69
N GLU A 251 -16.01 49.65 16.15
CA GLU A 251 -16.38 50.84 16.90
C GLU A 251 -17.77 51.32 16.51
N TYR A 252 -18.52 51.80 17.48
CA TYR A 252 -19.83 52.34 17.29
C TYR A 252 -19.92 53.70 18.01
N ASP A 253 -20.24 54.77 17.27
CA ASP A 253 -20.42 56.11 17.84
C ASP A 253 -21.82 56.22 18.52
N CYS A 254 -21.81 56.43 19.82
CA CYS A 254 -23.03 56.56 20.60
C CYS A 254 -23.89 57.80 20.21
N ALA A 255 -23.27 58.79 19.57
CA ALA A 255 -23.99 59.98 19.08
C ALA A 255 -25.11 59.63 18.05
N THR A 256 -24.95 58.49 17.37
CA THR A 256 -25.96 58.00 16.43
C THR A 256 -27.29 57.59 17.08
N GLN A 257 -27.32 57.42 18.41
CA GLN A 257 -28.52 57.11 19.20
C GLN A 257 -29.18 58.32 19.89
N GLY A 258 -28.84 59.51 19.46
CA GLY A 258 -29.44 60.76 19.97
C GLY A 258 -28.52 61.52 20.95
N SER A 259 -28.97 61.80 22.19
CA SER A 259 -28.27 62.65 23.12
C SER A 259 -27.11 61.90 23.89
N TYR A 260 -26.52 60.87 23.33
CA TYR A 260 -25.42 60.15 23.94
C TYR A 260 -24.11 60.58 23.31
N VAL A 261 -23.03 60.43 24.06
CA VAL A 261 -21.64 60.71 23.64
C VAL A 261 -20.74 59.53 23.95
N GLY A 262 -19.71 59.35 23.18
CA GLY A 262 -18.69 58.29 23.39
C GLY A 262 -18.72 57.21 22.30
N THR A 263 -17.82 56.26 22.43
CA THR A 263 -17.66 55.16 21.45
C THR A 263 -17.73 53.82 22.19
N GLN A 264 -18.62 52.96 21.73
CA GLN A 264 -18.59 51.53 22.09
C GLN A 264 -17.63 50.78 21.25
N ARG A 265 -16.94 49.79 21.83
CA ARG A 265 -15.95 48.98 21.13
C ARG A 265 -16.19 47.51 21.38
N ARG A 266 -16.05 46.70 20.30
CA ARG A 266 -16.10 45.26 20.38
C ARG A 266 -14.88 44.68 19.66
N ALA A 267 -13.99 44.02 20.41
CA ALA A 267 -12.87 43.29 19.82
C ALA A 267 -13.35 41.91 19.34
N CYS A 268 -12.91 41.54 18.12
CA CYS A 268 -13.05 40.19 17.65
C CYS A 268 -11.80 39.39 17.97
N VAL A 269 -11.92 38.40 18.82
CA VAL A 269 -10.82 37.54 19.26
C VAL A 269 -11.10 36.08 18.88
N LEU A 270 -10.05 35.29 18.65
CA LEU A 270 -10.20 33.82 18.52
C LEU A 270 -10.73 33.32 19.89
N GLY A 271 -11.80 32.50 19.81
CA GLY A 271 -12.28 31.79 21.00
C GLY A 271 -11.18 30.81 21.48
N SER A 272 -10.92 30.75 22.77
CA SER A 272 -10.23 29.61 23.34
C SER A 272 -11.25 28.47 23.39
N GLU A 273 -10.91 27.32 22.81
CA GLU A 273 -11.61 26.09 23.17
C GLU A 273 -11.28 25.78 24.65
N ASP A 274 -12.30 25.85 25.52
CA ASP A 274 -12.22 25.36 26.90
C ASP A 274 -12.33 23.83 26.94
#